data_d0305569cb4c3034042ac48818c62d78
#
_entry.id   d0305569cb4c3034042ac48818c62d78
#
_cell.length_a   1.000
_cell.length_b   1.000
_cell.length_c   1.000
_cell.angle_alpha   90.00
_cell.angle_beta   90.00
_cell.angle_gamma   90.00
#
_symmetry.space_group_name_H-M   'P 1'
#
loop_
_entity.id
_entity.type
_entity.pdbx_description
1 polymer ?
#
loop_
_entity_poly.entity_id
_entity_poly.type
_entity_poly.pdbx_seq_one_letter_code
_entity_poly.pdbx_strand_id
1 'polypeptide(L)'
;SSFSWHVDNPVTGKDSWDVSDSTVVKSVLPGGVNHDKFMGWLDKVADYLNSIQTSEGVKVPVLFRPWHEHTGSWFWWGQNLCSTEDYKALWRMTYERMQEKGATQLLYAYSPGTEPKDSVEYLERYPGDDIIDLIGVDAYQFDKDTYVKSLDNALAIMSQVSKAHKKVMAVTETGYETIPDSVW
;
A
#
# COMPACT_ATOMS: atom_id res chain seq x y z
N SER A 1 3.74 -14.47 -6.09
CA SER A 1 4.64 -13.78 -5.12
C SER A 1 4.04 -12.42 -4.73
N SER A 2 4.32 -11.93 -3.53
CA SER A 2 3.90 -10.59 -3.08
C SER A 2 5.12 -9.79 -2.61
N PHE A 3 5.06 -8.48 -2.76
CA PHE A 3 6.09 -7.54 -2.35
C PHE A 3 5.45 -6.31 -1.69
N SER A 4 5.68 -6.15 -0.38
CA SER A 4 5.33 -4.94 0.38
C SER A 4 6.57 -4.08 0.52
N TRP A 5 6.41 -2.76 0.45
CA TRP A 5 7.54 -1.86 0.49
C TRP A 5 7.45 -0.88 1.66
N HIS A 6 8.28 -1.11 2.69
CA HIS A 6 8.49 -0.21 3.81
C HIS A 6 9.69 0.70 3.49
N VAL A 7 9.44 1.71 2.69
CA VAL A 7 10.50 2.59 2.18
C VAL A 7 10.93 3.61 3.24
N ASP A 8 12.23 3.81 3.36
CA ASP A 8 12.81 4.83 4.23
C ASP A 8 12.28 6.23 3.90
N ASN A 9 12.30 7.11 4.89
CA ASN A 9 11.91 8.50 4.70
C ASN A 9 12.95 9.24 3.82
N PRO A 10 12.58 9.71 2.62
CA PRO A 10 13.53 10.30 1.69
C PRO A 10 14.09 11.66 2.13
N VAL A 11 13.43 12.35 3.06
CA VAL A 11 13.87 13.64 3.60
C VAL A 11 14.90 13.42 4.69
N THR A 12 14.58 12.58 5.68
CA THR A 12 15.40 12.41 6.89
C THR A 12 16.43 11.28 6.74
N GLY A 13 16.20 10.33 5.84
CA GLY A 13 17.03 9.13 5.68
C GLY A 13 16.83 8.07 6.77
N LYS A 14 15.82 8.26 7.64
CA LYS A 14 15.41 7.27 8.63
C LYS A 14 14.40 6.30 8.02
N ASP A 15 13.91 5.37 8.83
CA ASP A 15 12.94 4.35 8.39
C ASP A 15 11.55 4.92 8.03
N SER A 16 10.65 4.04 7.61
CA SER A 16 9.28 4.38 7.21
C SER A 16 8.42 4.96 8.34
N TRP A 17 8.79 4.70 9.60
CA TRP A 17 8.09 5.16 10.81
C TRP A 17 8.49 6.58 11.23
N ASP A 18 9.47 7.21 10.57
CA ASP A 18 9.82 8.59 10.88
C ASP A 18 8.79 9.55 10.27
N VAL A 19 7.87 9.99 11.11
CA VAL A 19 6.79 10.94 10.82
C VAL A 19 7.10 12.36 11.31
N SER A 20 8.35 12.67 11.55
CA SER A 20 8.78 13.97 12.08
C SER A 20 8.62 15.13 11.09
N ASP A 21 8.41 14.81 9.80
CA ASP A 21 8.19 15.78 8.73
C ASP A 21 6.94 15.42 7.90
N SER A 22 5.96 16.30 7.85
CA SER A 22 4.73 16.14 7.07
C SER A 22 4.86 16.59 5.60
N THR A 23 6.01 17.06 5.18
CA THR A 23 6.24 17.51 3.79
C THR A 23 6.81 16.42 2.89
N VAL A 24 7.06 15.24 3.42
CA VAL A 24 7.77 14.15 2.74
C VAL A 24 7.11 13.76 1.43
N VAL A 25 5.80 13.44 1.44
CA VAL A 25 5.09 13.06 0.21
C VAL A 25 5.18 14.17 -0.82
N LYS A 26 4.89 15.40 -0.45
CA LYS A 26 4.97 16.54 -1.37
C LYS A 26 6.39 16.75 -1.94
N SER A 27 7.42 16.46 -1.15
CA SER A 27 8.82 16.62 -1.57
C SER A 27 9.25 15.62 -2.64
N VAL A 28 8.60 14.47 -2.75
CA VAL A 28 8.93 13.42 -3.74
C VAL A 28 8.06 13.48 -5.00
N LEU A 29 6.95 14.23 -4.98
CA LEU A 29 6.11 14.43 -6.16
C LEU A 29 6.82 15.31 -7.21
N PRO A 30 6.35 15.34 -8.47
CA PRO A 30 6.92 16.16 -9.52
C PRO A 30 7.08 17.63 -9.10
N GLY A 31 8.29 18.17 -9.25
CA GLY A 31 8.66 19.51 -8.79
C GLY A 31 9.10 19.59 -7.32
N GLY A 32 9.00 18.52 -6.56
CA GLY A 32 9.52 18.44 -5.18
C GLY A 32 11.05 18.24 -5.14
N VAL A 33 11.68 18.71 -4.06
CA VAL A 33 13.15 18.73 -3.92
C VAL A 33 13.79 17.35 -3.84
N ASN A 34 13.03 16.32 -3.50
CA ASN A 34 13.47 14.92 -3.41
C ASN A 34 12.95 14.06 -4.57
N HIS A 35 12.29 14.66 -5.58
CA HIS A 35 11.69 13.92 -6.69
C HIS A 35 12.71 13.02 -7.41
N ASP A 36 13.80 13.56 -7.90
CA ASP A 36 14.79 12.79 -8.67
C ASP A 36 15.44 11.67 -7.83
N LYS A 37 15.71 11.96 -6.55
CA LYS A 37 16.20 10.96 -5.60
C LYS A 37 15.21 9.80 -5.47
N PHE A 38 13.94 10.13 -5.31
CA PHE A 38 12.88 9.14 -5.10
C PHE A 38 12.59 8.34 -6.38
N MET A 39 12.61 8.98 -7.54
CA MET A 39 12.53 8.28 -8.83
C MET A 39 13.64 7.25 -8.99
N GLY A 40 14.86 7.56 -8.54
CA GLY A 40 15.97 6.59 -8.51
C GLY A 40 15.73 5.41 -7.57
N TRP A 41 14.94 5.58 -6.50
CA TRP A 41 14.53 4.46 -5.64
C TRP A 41 13.46 3.59 -6.32
N LEU A 42 12.47 4.20 -6.96
CA LEU A 42 11.47 3.49 -7.77
C LEU A 42 12.13 2.68 -8.90
N ASP A 43 13.19 3.21 -9.52
CA ASP A 43 13.97 2.49 -10.53
C ASP A 43 14.58 1.21 -9.98
N LYS A 44 15.17 1.27 -8.80
CA LYS A 44 15.76 0.09 -8.15
C LYS A 44 14.70 -0.96 -7.82
N VAL A 45 13.52 -0.53 -7.36
CA VAL A 45 12.40 -1.43 -7.11
C VAL A 45 11.93 -2.07 -8.42
N ALA A 46 11.76 -1.29 -9.47
CA ALA A 46 11.35 -1.80 -10.79
C ALA A 46 12.38 -2.79 -11.35
N ASP A 47 13.68 -2.49 -11.25
CA ASP A 47 14.76 -3.35 -11.70
C ASP A 47 14.78 -4.67 -10.91
N TYR A 48 14.60 -4.62 -9.58
CA TYR A 48 14.45 -5.80 -8.74
C TYR A 48 13.24 -6.65 -9.14
N LEU A 49 12.06 -6.04 -9.27
CA LEU A 49 10.83 -6.75 -9.65
C LEU A 49 10.96 -7.37 -11.05
N ASN A 50 11.59 -6.68 -11.99
CA ASN A 50 11.88 -7.20 -13.33
C ASN A 50 12.86 -8.38 -13.31
N SER A 51 13.72 -8.50 -12.30
CA SER A 51 14.67 -9.61 -12.16
C SER A 51 14.01 -10.90 -11.68
N ILE A 52 12.77 -10.83 -11.17
CA ILE A 52 12.03 -12.01 -10.70
C ILE A 52 11.48 -12.77 -11.92
N GLN A 53 12.25 -13.77 -12.36
CA GLN A 53 11.96 -14.55 -13.57
C GLN A 53 12.14 -16.04 -13.31
N THR A 54 11.49 -16.86 -14.16
CA THR A 54 11.78 -18.30 -14.22
C THR A 54 13.15 -18.54 -14.86
N SER A 55 13.63 -19.79 -14.82
CA SER A 55 14.86 -20.20 -15.52
C SER A 55 14.83 -19.96 -17.04
N GLU A 56 13.63 -19.88 -17.63
CA GLU A 56 13.40 -19.62 -19.04
C GLU A 56 13.25 -18.11 -19.35
N GLY A 57 13.44 -17.23 -18.35
CA GLY A 57 13.35 -15.77 -18.52
C GLY A 57 11.92 -15.21 -18.54
N VAL A 58 10.92 -16.02 -18.13
CA VAL A 58 9.54 -15.55 -18.05
C VAL A 58 9.34 -14.77 -16.76
N LYS A 59 8.88 -13.54 -16.83
CA LYS A 59 8.60 -12.69 -15.67
C LYS A 59 7.51 -13.32 -14.79
N VAL A 60 7.78 -13.43 -13.50
CA VAL A 60 6.82 -13.95 -12.53
C VAL A 60 5.87 -12.85 -12.09
N PRO A 61 4.54 -13.07 -12.13
CA PRO A 61 3.59 -12.10 -11.60
C PRO A 61 3.83 -11.82 -10.11
N VAL A 62 3.85 -10.55 -9.73
CA VAL A 62 4.07 -10.11 -8.36
C VAL A 62 2.93 -9.17 -7.95
N LEU A 63 2.32 -9.46 -6.80
CA LEU A 63 1.41 -8.53 -6.14
C LEU A 63 2.25 -7.47 -5.43
N PHE A 64 2.28 -6.26 -5.98
CA PHE A 64 2.99 -5.13 -5.41
C PHE A 64 2.06 -4.30 -4.54
N ARG A 65 2.44 -4.11 -3.29
CA ARG A 65 1.65 -3.44 -2.26
C ARG A 65 2.45 -2.31 -1.59
N PRO A 66 2.67 -1.20 -2.30
CA PRO A 66 3.24 0.00 -1.71
C PRO A 66 2.18 0.78 -0.93
N TRP A 67 2.59 1.74 -0.12
CA TRP A 67 1.74 2.76 0.53
C TRP A 67 0.58 2.19 1.37
N HIS A 68 0.77 1.01 1.92
CA HIS A 68 -0.20 0.32 2.76
C HIS A 68 -0.41 1.03 4.11
N GLU A 69 -1.48 0.66 4.82
CA GLU A 69 -1.85 1.18 6.15
C GLU A 69 -1.93 2.73 6.21
N HIS A 70 -2.24 3.35 5.08
CA HIS A 70 -2.23 4.80 4.90
C HIS A 70 -3.33 5.53 5.69
N THR A 71 -4.31 4.81 6.22
CA THR A 71 -5.37 5.35 7.10
C THR A 71 -4.87 5.61 8.51
N GLY A 72 -3.76 4.98 8.91
CA GLY A 72 -2.99 5.34 10.08
C GLY A 72 -2.04 6.53 9.82
N SER A 73 -1.31 6.92 10.86
CA SER A 73 -0.35 8.05 10.79
C SER A 73 1.04 7.66 11.31
N TRP A 74 1.37 6.38 11.23
CA TRP A 74 2.65 5.83 11.68
C TRP A 74 3.68 5.67 10.57
N PHE A 75 3.27 5.78 9.30
CA PHE A 75 4.17 5.87 8.15
C PHE A 75 4.17 7.29 7.59
N TRP A 76 5.29 7.72 6.98
CA TRP A 76 5.41 9.07 6.42
C TRP A 76 4.42 9.37 5.26
N TRP A 77 3.77 8.36 4.69
CA TRP A 77 2.68 8.48 3.70
C TRP A 77 1.27 8.38 4.35
N GLY A 78 1.19 8.35 5.67
CA GLY A 78 -0.04 8.19 6.42
C GLY A 78 -1.01 9.38 6.32
N GLN A 79 -2.23 9.16 6.83
CA GLN A 79 -3.37 10.08 6.65
C GLN A 79 -3.09 11.52 7.13
N ASN A 80 -2.43 11.68 8.26
CA ASN A 80 -2.14 13.00 8.83
C ASN A 80 -0.84 13.63 8.31
N LEU A 81 -0.10 12.93 7.45
CA LEU A 81 1.22 13.34 6.93
C LEU A 81 1.18 13.90 5.51
N CYS A 82 0.08 13.67 4.78
CA CYS A 82 -0.11 14.23 3.44
C CYS A 82 -1.60 14.33 3.09
N SER A 83 -1.92 15.21 2.14
CA SER A 83 -3.28 15.31 1.63
C SER A 83 -3.71 14.06 0.86
N THR A 84 -5.02 13.89 0.71
CA THR A 84 -5.60 12.83 -0.14
C THR A 84 -5.09 12.92 -1.57
N GLU A 85 -4.99 14.11 -2.13
CA GLU A 85 -4.51 14.38 -3.48
C GLU A 85 -3.03 14.01 -3.63
N ASP A 86 -2.19 14.40 -2.68
CA ASP A 86 -0.76 14.07 -2.69
C ASP A 86 -0.53 12.55 -2.59
N TYR A 87 -1.32 11.86 -1.76
CA TYR A 87 -1.25 10.41 -1.66
C TYR A 87 -1.67 9.70 -2.97
N LYS A 88 -2.76 10.16 -3.59
CA LYS A 88 -3.19 9.64 -4.91
C LYS A 88 -2.15 9.92 -5.99
N ALA A 89 -1.52 11.10 -5.95
CA ALA A 89 -0.44 11.46 -6.86
C ALA A 89 0.80 10.57 -6.66
N LEU A 90 1.14 10.24 -5.40
CA LEU A 90 2.23 9.30 -5.07
C LEU A 90 1.97 7.90 -5.67
N TRP A 91 0.74 7.40 -5.56
CA TRP A 91 0.33 6.14 -6.19
C TRP A 91 0.47 6.18 -7.71
N ARG A 92 -0.07 7.24 -8.34
CA ARG A 92 -0.02 7.38 -9.79
C ARG A 92 1.42 7.47 -10.31
N MET A 93 2.24 8.29 -9.69
CA MET A 93 3.67 8.40 -10.02
C MET A 93 4.39 7.05 -9.89
N THR A 94 4.11 6.30 -8.83
CA THR A 94 4.68 4.97 -8.61
C THR A 94 4.25 4.00 -9.72
N TYR A 95 2.95 3.92 -10.02
CA TYR A 95 2.41 3.07 -11.08
C TYR A 95 3.02 3.41 -12.44
N GLU A 96 2.98 4.68 -12.83
CA GLU A 96 3.53 5.16 -14.10
C GLU A 96 5.01 4.82 -14.24
N ARG A 97 5.78 5.01 -13.16
CA ARG A 97 7.20 4.66 -13.17
C ARG A 97 7.46 3.17 -13.34
N MET A 98 6.68 2.31 -12.70
CA MET A 98 6.77 0.85 -12.89
C MET A 98 6.47 0.48 -14.35
N GLN A 99 5.44 1.10 -14.99
CA GLN A 99 5.12 0.88 -16.40
C GLN A 99 6.26 1.35 -17.33
N GLU A 100 6.78 2.55 -17.12
CA GLU A 100 7.91 3.10 -17.89
C GLU A 100 9.15 2.20 -17.83
N LYS A 101 9.40 1.58 -16.67
CA LYS A 101 10.51 0.65 -16.45
C LYS A 101 10.21 -0.77 -16.96
N GLY A 102 9.05 -0.99 -17.57
CA GLY A 102 8.67 -2.28 -18.13
C GLY A 102 8.32 -3.36 -17.09
N ALA A 103 8.00 -2.99 -15.85
CA ALA A 103 7.54 -3.92 -14.81
C ALA A 103 6.03 -4.23 -14.99
N THR A 104 5.66 -4.78 -16.16
CA THR A 104 4.27 -4.98 -16.58
C THR A 104 3.62 -6.25 -16.01
N GLN A 105 4.36 -7.08 -15.30
CA GLN A 105 3.87 -8.30 -14.62
C GLN A 105 3.29 -8.02 -13.22
N LEU A 106 3.21 -6.75 -12.81
CA LEU A 106 2.75 -6.38 -11.48
C LEU A 106 1.23 -6.33 -11.43
N LEU A 107 0.69 -6.78 -10.30
CA LEU A 107 -0.67 -6.54 -9.83
C LEU A 107 -0.57 -5.61 -8.62
N TYR A 108 -1.44 -4.64 -8.52
CA TYR A 108 -1.35 -3.60 -7.49
C TYR A 108 -2.41 -3.79 -6.41
N ALA A 109 -1.99 -3.80 -5.15
CA ALA A 109 -2.88 -3.93 -4.00
C ALA A 109 -2.98 -2.62 -3.21
N TYR A 110 -4.21 -2.15 -3.03
CA TYR A 110 -4.56 -1.05 -2.14
C TYR A 110 -5.03 -1.62 -0.81
N SER A 111 -4.33 -1.31 0.28
CA SER A 111 -4.63 -1.86 1.60
C SER A 111 -4.53 -0.80 2.71
N PRO A 112 -5.65 -0.21 3.11
CA PRO A 112 -5.75 0.56 4.35
C PRO A 112 -5.66 -0.36 5.58
N GLY A 113 -5.54 0.24 6.76
CA GLY A 113 -5.81 -0.42 8.02
C GLY A 113 -7.32 -0.65 8.26
N THR A 114 -7.70 -0.96 9.48
CA THR A 114 -9.10 -1.20 9.89
C THR A 114 -9.86 0.06 10.33
N GLU A 115 -9.27 1.25 10.15
CA GLU A 115 -9.83 2.53 10.60
C GLU A 115 -11.08 2.99 9.85
N PRO A 116 -11.25 2.72 8.52
CA PRO A 116 -12.43 3.16 7.77
C PRO A 116 -13.73 2.58 8.34
N LYS A 117 -14.74 3.42 8.50
CA LYS A 117 -16.05 3.05 9.07
C LYS A 117 -17.06 2.63 8.01
N ASP A 118 -16.84 3.05 6.77
CA ASP A 118 -17.69 2.76 5.63
C ASP A 118 -16.90 2.75 4.31
N SER A 119 -17.59 2.47 3.20
CA SER A 119 -16.99 2.44 1.87
C SER A 119 -16.52 3.81 1.38
N VAL A 120 -17.09 4.90 1.87
CA VAL A 120 -16.68 6.27 1.49
C VAL A 120 -15.33 6.58 2.11
N GLU A 121 -15.17 6.35 3.42
CA GLU A 121 -13.88 6.51 4.10
C GLU A 121 -12.83 5.54 3.53
N TYR A 122 -13.19 4.28 3.23
CA TYR A 122 -12.29 3.30 2.62
C TYR A 122 -11.74 3.80 1.26
N LEU A 123 -12.58 4.42 0.45
CA LEU A 123 -12.23 4.90 -0.90
C LEU A 123 -11.70 6.34 -0.93
N GLU A 124 -11.67 7.05 0.18
CA GLU A 124 -11.24 8.45 0.21
C GLU A 124 -9.89 8.67 -0.47
N ARG A 125 -8.94 7.79 -0.21
CA ARG A 125 -7.58 7.84 -0.76
C ARG A 125 -7.33 6.84 -1.89
N TYR A 126 -8.37 6.20 -2.40
CA TYR A 126 -8.27 5.19 -3.46
C TYR A 126 -7.77 5.82 -4.78
N PRO A 127 -6.67 5.31 -5.37
CA PRO A 127 -6.04 5.94 -6.53
C PRO A 127 -6.77 5.71 -7.85
N GLY A 128 -7.69 4.74 -7.90
CA GLY A 128 -8.54 4.47 -9.06
C GLY A 128 -8.50 3.02 -9.55
N ASP A 129 -9.57 2.65 -10.26
CA ASP A 129 -9.75 1.29 -10.81
C ASP A 129 -8.78 0.95 -11.94
N ASP A 130 -8.21 1.96 -12.57
CA ASP A 130 -7.21 1.84 -13.63
C ASP A 130 -5.83 1.43 -13.10
N ILE A 131 -5.58 1.60 -11.80
CA ILE A 131 -4.31 1.26 -11.15
C ILE A 131 -4.44 -0.01 -10.32
N ILE A 132 -5.50 -0.12 -9.51
CA ILE A 132 -5.61 -1.16 -8.48
C ILE A 132 -6.27 -2.42 -9.03
N ASP A 133 -5.66 -3.57 -8.76
CA ASP A 133 -6.16 -4.90 -9.10
C ASP A 133 -6.82 -5.60 -7.91
N LEU A 134 -6.31 -5.35 -6.70
CA LEU A 134 -6.76 -5.98 -5.47
C LEU A 134 -7.00 -4.94 -4.39
N ILE A 135 -8.12 -5.04 -3.69
CA ILE A 135 -8.41 -4.29 -2.48
C ILE A 135 -8.14 -5.15 -1.24
N GLY A 136 -7.51 -4.56 -0.25
CA GLY A 136 -7.05 -5.27 0.93
C GLY A 136 -7.39 -4.57 2.24
N VAL A 137 -7.03 -5.22 3.33
CA VAL A 137 -7.00 -4.64 4.67
C VAL A 137 -5.83 -5.25 5.44
N ASP A 138 -5.16 -4.42 6.22
CA ASP A 138 -4.15 -4.83 7.18
C ASP A 138 -4.76 -4.72 8.58
N ALA A 139 -4.84 -5.86 9.29
CA ALA A 139 -5.57 -5.98 10.55
C ALA A 139 -4.67 -6.52 11.67
N TYR A 140 -4.31 -5.64 12.60
CA TYR A 140 -3.54 -5.97 13.80
C TYR A 140 -4.25 -5.44 15.04
N GLN A 141 -4.43 -6.29 16.05
CA GLN A 141 -5.02 -5.91 17.34
C GLN A 141 -4.40 -6.72 18.47
N PHE A 142 -4.40 -6.16 19.66
CA PHE A 142 -3.79 -6.77 20.84
C PHE A 142 -4.74 -7.69 21.62
N ASP A 143 -6.06 -7.61 21.38
CA ASP A 143 -7.04 -8.49 21.98
C ASP A 143 -7.99 -9.10 20.93
N LYS A 144 -8.46 -10.31 21.23
CA LYS A 144 -9.25 -11.11 20.29
C LYS A 144 -10.58 -10.46 19.89
N ASP A 145 -11.29 -9.88 20.84
CA ASP A 145 -12.66 -9.38 20.59
C ASP A 145 -12.59 -8.12 19.70
N THR A 146 -11.62 -7.23 19.96
CA THR A 146 -11.36 -6.06 19.13
C THR A 146 -10.89 -6.47 17.75
N TYR A 147 -9.99 -7.46 17.66
CA TYR A 147 -9.49 -7.97 16.39
C TYR A 147 -10.62 -8.52 15.50
N VAL A 148 -11.43 -9.44 16.03
CA VAL A 148 -12.55 -10.05 15.27
C VAL A 148 -13.52 -8.97 14.81
N LYS A 149 -13.92 -8.07 15.70
CA LYS A 149 -14.85 -6.99 15.36
C LYS A 149 -14.31 -6.05 14.29
N SER A 150 -13.06 -5.65 14.39
CA SER A 150 -12.43 -4.75 13.42
C SER A 150 -12.31 -5.42 12.05
N LEU A 151 -11.90 -6.69 12.04
CA LEU A 151 -11.77 -7.47 10.81
C LEU A 151 -13.14 -7.71 10.16
N ASP A 152 -14.18 -8.09 10.91
CA ASP A 152 -15.54 -8.29 10.39
C ASP A 152 -16.07 -7.01 9.73
N ASN A 153 -15.89 -5.85 10.37
CA ASN A 153 -16.29 -4.57 9.81
C ASN A 153 -15.54 -4.27 8.51
N ALA A 154 -14.23 -4.45 8.51
CA ALA A 154 -13.40 -4.21 7.32
C ALA A 154 -13.79 -5.15 6.17
N LEU A 155 -14.03 -6.45 6.43
CA LEU A 155 -14.47 -7.41 5.43
C LEU A 155 -15.86 -7.06 4.87
N ALA A 156 -16.78 -6.56 5.70
CA ALA A 156 -18.09 -6.09 5.24
C ALA A 156 -17.97 -4.89 4.29
N ILE A 157 -17.12 -3.91 4.62
CA ILE A 157 -16.82 -2.75 3.76
C ILE A 157 -16.18 -3.21 2.46
N MET A 158 -15.12 -4.02 2.54
CA MET A 158 -14.41 -4.55 1.38
C MET A 158 -15.33 -5.35 0.45
N SER A 159 -16.28 -6.13 0.99
CA SER A 159 -17.26 -6.87 0.19
C SER A 159 -18.15 -5.94 -0.64
N GLN A 160 -18.54 -4.77 -0.12
CA GLN A 160 -19.29 -3.77 -0.86
C GLN A 160 -18.42 -3.14 -1.95
N VAL A 161 -17.21 -2.69 -1.61
CA VAL A 161 -16.27 -2.07 -2.53
C VAL A 161 -15.87 -3.04 -3.64
N SER A 162 -15.53 -4.29 -3.29
CA SER A 162 -15.18 -5.35 -4.26
C SER A 162 -16.25 -5.55 -5.33
N LYS A 163 -17.51 -5.62 -4.93
CA LYS A 163 -18.63 -5.77 -5.87
C LYS A 163 -18.82 -4.54 -6.75
N ALA A 164 -18.75 -3.34 -6.16
CA ALA A 164 -18.95 -2.08 -6.88
C ALA A 164 -17.84 -1.83 -7.90
N HIS A 165 -16.59 -2.07 -7.54
CA HIS A 165 -15.38 -1.82 -8.35
C HIS A 165 -14.91 -3.04 -9.14
N LYS A 166 -15.56 -4.22 -8.97
CA LYS A 166 -15.19 -5.50 -9.62
C LYS A 166 -13.73 -5.89 -9.36
N LYS A 167 -13.28 -5.72 -8.12
CA LYS A 167 -11.92 -6.06 -7.68
C LYS A 167 -11.92 -7.29 -6.78
N VAL A 168 -10.84 -8.06 -6.83
CA VAL A 168 -10.59 -9.12 -5.85
C VAL A 168 -10.32 -8.49 -4.49
N MET A 169 -10.76 -9.13 -3.41
CA MET A 169 -10.48 -8.69 -2.04
C MET A 169 -9.66 -9.73 -1.28
N ALA A 170 -8.79 -9.26 -0.38
CA ALA A 170 -7.99 -10.11 0.50
C ALA A 170 -7.66 -9.42 1.83
N VAL A 171 -7.46 -10.19 2.89
CA VAL A 171 -6.70 -9.71 4.05
C VAL A 171 -5.24 -9.74 3.65
N THR A 172 -4.60 -8.58 3.60
CA THR A 172 -3.25 -8.39 3.05
C THR A 172 -2.17 -8.50 4.11
N GLU A 173 -2.49 -8.11 5.34
CA GLU A 173 -1.71 -8.43 6.53
C GLU A 173 -2.64 -8.76 7.68
N THR A 174 -2.20 -9.65 8.56
CA THR A 174 -2.93 -9.97 9.78
C THR A 174 -1.99 -10.41 10.87
N GLY A 175 -2.27 -10.00 12.10
CA GLY A 175 -1.55 -10.41 13.28
C GLY A 175 -2.38 -10.21 14.53
N TYR A 176 -2.40 -11.24 15.35
CA TYR A 176 -2.91 -11.21 16.70
C TYR A 176 -1.81 -11.79 17.58
N GLU A 177 -1.18 -10.95 18.42
CA GLU A 177 0.04 -11.31 19.14
C GLU A 177 -0.09 -12.54 20.07
N THR A 178 -1.30 -12.90 20.40
CA THR A 178 -1.60 -14.02 21.30
C THR A 178 -2.51 -15.06 20.68
N ILE A 179 -2.48 -15.24 19.35
CA ILE A 179 -3.24 -16.33 18.72
C ILE A 179 -2.63 -17.65 19.21
N PRO A 180 -3.29 -18.38 20.12
CA PRO A 180 -2.81 -19.70 20.50
C PRO A 180 -3.07 -20.69 19.37
N ASP A 181 -2.16 -21.65 19.16
CA ASP A 181 -2.23 -22.67 18.11
C ASP A 181 -3.58 -23.43 18.04
N SER A 182 -4.37 -23.35 19.10
CA SER A 182 -5.69 -23.99 19.21
C SER A 182 -6.86 -23.21 18.64
N VAL A 183 -6.63 -22.04 18.00
CA VAL A 183 -7.71 -21.16 17.50
C VAL A 183 -7.95 -21.29 15.98
N TRP A 184 -7.10 -22.08 15.30
CA TRP A 184 -7.21 -22.37 13.86
C TRP A 184 -7.73 -23.78 13.60
#